data_f9ba60aed6b94f0e1e8b722577aa86da
#
_entry.id   f9ba60aed6b94f0e1e8b722577aa86da
#
_cell.length_a   1.000
_cell.length_b   1.000
_cell.length_c   1.000
_cell.angle_alpha   90.00
_cell.angle_beta   90.00
_cell.angle_gamma   90.00
#
_symmetry.space_group_name_H-M   'P 1'
#
loop_
_entity.id
_entity.type
_entity.pdbx_description
1 polymer ?
#
loop_
_entity_poly.entity_id
_entity_poly.type
_entity_poly.pdbx_seq_one_letter_code
_entity_poly.pdbx_strand_id
1 'polypeptide(L)'
;MKMRRIVFNFHLYIGLAAGLFLVLSGLTGSMIVFREEIEELLHPELMETVARDERVSLQAVLNAVKHAYPQDRLLSVRMPRTPQQTYLLKMNDAHGLFVYADPYRGELLGAPRQEDTYRGGVGHRHNGHLLGEDGKTILGISAVRTLG
;
A
#
# COMPACT_ATOMS: atom_id res chain seq x y z
N MET A 1 32.25 -14.25 39.05
CA MET A 1 31.87 -15.08 37.89
C MET A 1 30.36 -15.04 37.54
N LYS A 2 29.43 -14.96 38.50
CA LYS A 2 27.98 -14.95 38.24
C LYS A 2 27.49 -13.69 37.50
N MET A 3 27.99 -12.50 37.86
CA MET A 3 27.62 -11.21 37.27
C MET A 3 27.88 -11.15 35.76
N ARG A 4 29.06 -11.58 35.32
CA ARG A 4 29.43 -11.61 33.89
C ARG A 4 28.48 -12.47 33.06
N ARG A 5 28.05 -13.61 33.59
CA ARG A 5 27.10 -14.52 32.93
C ARG A 5 25.69 -13.91 32.84
N ILE A 6 25.26 -13.17 33.87
CA ILE A 6 23.97 -12.48 33.88
C ILE A 6 23.96 -11.38 32.80
N VAL A 7 24.99 -10.53 32.78
CA VAL A 7 25.11 -9.47 31.77
C VAL A 7 25.17 -10.05 30.35
N PHE A 8 25.92 -11.13 30.15
CA PHE A 8 26.00 -11.79 28.85
C PHE A 8 24.63 -12.33 28.38
N ASN A 9 23.93 -13.04 29.27
CA ASN A 9 22.60 -13.59 28.93
C ASN A 9 21.60 -12.46 28.66
N PHE A 10 21.61 -11.40 29.44
CA PHE A 10 20.74 -10.25 29.24
C PHE A 10 20.98 -9.59 27.87
N HIS A 11 22.26 -9.36 27.54
CA HIS A 11 22.62 -8.82 26.23
C HIS A 11 22.22 -9.75 25.08
N LEU A 12 22.42 -11.06 25.24
CA LEU A 12 22.04 -12.06 24.25
C LEU A 12 20.53 -12.05 23.97
N TYR A 13 19.70 -12.05 25.01
CA TYR A 13 18.24 -12.08 24.83
C TYR A 13 17.71 -10.77 24.26
N ILE A 14 18.23 -9.64 24.70
CA ILE A 14 17.86 -8.33 24.12
C ILE A 14 18.30 -8.26 22.66
N GLY A 15 19.52 -8.69 22.35
CA GLY A 15 20.03 -8.70 20.99
C GLY A 15 19.22 -9.62 20.07
N LEU A 16 18.82 -10.79 20.56
CA LEU A 16 17.97 -11.71 19.82
C LEU A 16 16.57 -11.14 19.56
N ALA A 17 15.96 -10.53 20.58
CA ALA A 17 14.66 -9.90 20.45
C ALA A 17 14.69 -8.71 19.47
N ALA A 18 15.71 -7.85 19.59
CA ALA A 18 15.92 -6.72 18.68
C ALA A 18 16.18 -7.20 17.25
N GLY A 19 17.01 -8.22 17.07
CA GLY A 19 17.28 -8.83 15.77
C GLY A 19 16.03 -9.40 15.10
N LEU A 20 15.21 -10.13 15.86
CA LEU A 20 13.94 -10.63 15.36
C LEU A 20 13.00 -9.50 14.93
N PHE A 21 12.90 -8.44 15.75
CA PHE A 21 12.09 -7.28 15.41
C PHE A 21 12.58 -6.59 14.13
N LEU A 22 13.89 -6.43 13.95
CA LEU A 22 14.47 -5.84 12.73
C LEU A 22 14.18 -6.70 11.49
N VAL A 23 14.29 -8.03 11.59
CA VAL A 23 13.95 -8.94 10.49
C VAL A 23 12.49 -8.81 10.11
N LEU A 24 11.57 -8.84 11.08
CA LEU A 24 10.14 -8.68 10.81
C LEU A 24 9.82 -7.31 10.19
N SER A 25 10.42 -6.24 10.69
CA SER A 25 10.26 -4.89 10.14
C SER A 25 10.81 -4.79 8.72
N GLY A 26 11.95 -5.41 8.44
CA GLY A 26 12.56 -5.47 7.11
C GLY A 26 11.68 -6.23 6.12
N LEU A 27 11.16 -7.40 6.52
CA LEU A 27 10.25 -8.19 5.68
C LEU A 27 8.95 -7.43 5.37
N THR A 28 8.32 -6.83 6.39
CA THR A 28 7.10 -6.05 6.16
C THR A 28 7.36 -4.79 5.35
N GLY A 29 8.50 -4.14 5.52
CA GLY A 29 8.91 -2.99 4.70
C GLY A 29 9.14 -3.37 3.23
N SER A 30 9.79 -4.51 2.97
CA SER A 30 10.00 -5.00 1.60
C SER A 30 8.70 -5.33 0.88
N MET A 31 7.70 -5.87 1.59
CA MET A 31 6.37 -6.11 1.02
C MET A 31 5.67 -4.83 0.53
N ILE A 32 5.96 -3.68 1.15
CA ILE A 32 5.42 -2.38 0.69
C ILE A 32 6.09 -1.93 -0.60
N VAL A 33 7.37 -2.20 -0.77
CA VAL A 33 8.11 -1.85 -1.99
C VAL A 33 7.60 -2.66 -3.18
N PHE A 34 7.39 -3.95 -3.01
CA PHE A 34 6.91 -4.88 -4.05
C PHE A 34 5.39 -4.98 -4.13
N ARG A 35 4.67 -4.06 -3.53
CA ARG A 35 3.19 -4.12 -3.48
C ARG A 35 2.52 -4.09 -4.85
N GLU A 36 3.05 -3.30 -5.79
CA GLU A 36 2.47 -3.17 -7.13
C GLU A 36 2.60 -4.48 -7.90
N GLU A 37 3.76 -5.11 -7.83
CA GLU A 37 4.02 -6.42 -8.42
C GLU A 37 3.16 -7.52 -7.79
N ILE A 38 2.93 -7.45 -6.48
CA ILE A 38 2.07 -8.41 -5.79
C ILE A 38 0.60 -8.20 -6.15
N GLU A 39 0.13 -6.95 -6.24
CA GLU A 39 -1.25 -6.64 -6.69
C GLU A 39 -1.47 -7.09 -8.14
N GLU A 40 -0.50 -6.89 -9.03
CA GLU A 40 -0.54 -7.34 -10.42
C GLU A 40 -0.64 -8.87 -10.53
N LEU A 41 0.07 -9.60 -9.67
CA LEU A 41 -0.01 -11.07 -9.60
C LEU A 41 -1.34 -11.58 -9.01
N LEU A 42 -1.93 -10.84 -8.06
CA LEU A 42 -3.17 -11.24 -7.39
C LEU A 42 -4.42 -10.87 -8.19
N HIS A 43 -4.38 -9.75 -8.91
CA HIS A 43 -5.50 -9.17 -9.63
C HIS A 43 -5.11 -8.71 -11.05
N PRO A 44 -4.58 -9.59 -11.90
CA PRO A 44 -4.16 -9.23 -13.24
C PRO A 44 -5.33 -8.67 -14.08
N GLU A 45 -6.54 -9.16 -13.83
CA GLU A 45 -7.76 -8.72 -14.51
C GLU A 45 -8.13 -7.24 -14.26
N LEU A 46 -7.64 -6.65 -13.18
CA LEU A 46 -7.87 -5.23 -12.84
C LEU A 46 -6.71 -4.34 -13.29
N MET A 47 -5.50 -4.85 -13.29
CA MET A 47 -4.29 -4.07 -13.52
C MET A 47 -3.77 -4.16 -14.94
N GLU A 48 -4.14 -5.21 -15.67
CA GLU A 48 -3.73 -5.42 -17.06
C GLU A 48 -4.89 -5.23 -18.04
N THR A 49 -4.58 -4.68 -19.20
CA THR A 49 -5.48 -4.57 -20.33
C THR A 49 -4.76 -4.92 -21.64
N VAL A 50 -5.54 -5.24 -22.67
CA VAL A 50 -4.99 -5.47 -24.00
C VAL A 50 -4.69 -4.13 -24.66
N ALA A 51 -3.40 -3.87 -24.89
CA ALA A 51 -2.95 -2.65 -25.56
C ALA A 51 -3.59 -2.54 -26.96
N ARG A 52 -4.04 -1.33 -27.31
CA ARG A 52 -4.59 -0.96 -28.61
C ARG A 52 -3.89 0.29 -29.14
N ASP A 53 -4.12 0.60 -30.41
CA ASP A 53 -3.44 1.71 -31.07
C ASP A 53 -3.85 3.07 -30.51
N GLU A 54 -5.11 3.22 -30.07
CA GLU A 54 -5.64 4.49 -29.62
C GLU A 54 -6.23 4.41 -28.20
N ARG A 55 -5.86 5.36 -27.35
CA ARG A 55 -6.40 5.51 -25.99
C ARG A 55 -7.57 6.48 -26.02
N VAL A 56 -8.60 6.19 -25.22
CA VAL A 56 -9.66 7.16 -24.97
C VAL A 56 -9.11 8.36 -24.17
N SER A 57 -9.75 9.52 -24.32
CA SER A 57 -9.34 10.69 -23.56
C SER A 57 -9.51 10.45 -22.05
N LEU A 58 -8.58 10.98 -21.26
CA LEU A 58 -8.68 10.94 -19.79
C LEU A 58 -10.03 11.52 -19.32
N GLN A 59 -10.53 12.55 -20.01
CA GLN A 59 -11.81 13.16 -19.67
C GLN A 59 -12.98 12.18 -19.82
N ALA A 60 -12.95 11.28 -20.80
CA ALA A 60 -13.97 10.24 -20.98
C ALA A 60 -13.96 9.28 -19.79
N VAL A 61 -12.78 8.83 -19.35
CA VAL A 61 -12.61 7.98 -18.16
C VAL A 61 -13.12 8.68 -16.89
N LEU A 62 -12.76 9.95 -16.69
CA LEU A 62 -13.21 10.73 -15.54
C LEU A 62 -14.73 10.91 -15.52
N ASN A 63 -15.37 11.10 -16.69
CA ASN A 63 -16.81 11.20 -16.80
C ASN A 63 -17.48 9.86 -16.47
N ALA A 64 -16.95 8.74 -16.93
CA ALA A 64 -17.43 7.40 -16.59
C ALA A 64 -17.40 7.14 -15.09
N VAL A 65 -16.27 7.48 -14.42
CA VAL A 65 -16.13 7.33 -12.97
C VAL A 65 -17.11 8.24 -12.23
N LYS A 66 -17.22 9.50 -12.63
CA LYS A 66 -18.17 10.44 -12.01
C LYS A 66 -19.64 10.00 -12.17
N HIS A 67 -19.96 9.36 -13.28
CA HIS A 67 -21.30 8.81 -13.50
C HIS A 67 -21.58 7.60 -12.63
N ALA A 68 -20.59 6.72 -12.47
CA ALA A 68 -20.71 5.51 -11.64
C ALA A 68 -20.68 5.84 -10.12
N TYR A 69 -19.92 6.85 -9.72
CA TYR A 69 -19.69 7.25 -8.32
C TYR A 69 -19.97 8.74 -8.11
N PRO A 70 -21.24 9.20 -8.25
CA PRO A 70 -21.59 10.64 -8.23
C PRO A 70 -21.39 11.29 -6.86
N GLN A 71 -21.40 10.52 -5.78
CA GLN A 71 -21.26 11.01 -4.41
C GLN A 71 -19.78 11.08 -3.96
N ASP A 72 -18.89 10.35 -4.64
CA ASP A 72 -17.51 10.22 -4.23
C ASP A 72 -16.64 11.25 -4.97
N ARG A 73 -15.70 11.81 -4.23
CA ARG A 73 -14.75 12.78 -4.78
C ARG A 73 -13.47 12.09 -5.23
N LEU A 74 -13.06 12.34 -6.46
CA LEU A 74 -11.76 11.88 -6.96
C LEU A 74 -10.62 12.60 -6.24
N LEU A 75 -9.70 11.85 -5.65
CA LEU A 75 -8.52 12.36 -4.96
C LEU A 75 -7.28 12.37 -5.87
N SER A 76 -7.06 11.28 -6.60
CA SER A 76 -5.90 11.16 -7.48
C SER A 76 -6.14 10.16 -8.60
N VAL A 77 -5.44 10.37 -9.71
CA VAL A 77 -5.40 9.47 -10.85
C VAL A 77 -3.95 9.04 -11.07
N ARG A 78 -3.69 7.74 -11.10
CA ARG A 78 -2.42 7.19 -11.54
C ARG A 78 -2.55 6.84 -13.01
N MET A 79 -1.65 7.40 -13.81
CA MET A 79 -1.53 7.12 -15.23
C MET A 79 -0.82 5.77 -15.45
N PRO A 80 -1.22 4.98 -16.47
CA PRO A 80 -0.52 3.77 -16.85
C PRO A 80 0.90 4.08 -17.32
N ARG A 81 1.89 3.37 -16.81
CA ARG A 81 3.31 3.51 -17.15
C ARG A 81 3.68 2.68 -18.38
N THR A 82 2.96 1.57 -18.58
CA THR A 82 3.11 0.69 -19.74
C THR A 82 1.82 0.66 -20.55
N PRO A 83 1.87 0.24 -21.84
CA PRO A 83 0.65 0.12 -22.64
C PRO A 83 -0.38 -0.86 -22.09
N GLN A 84 0.05 -1.85 -21.33
CA GLN A 84 -0.82 -2.90 -20.77
C GLN A 84 -1.44 -2.52 -19.42
N GLN A 85 -0.99 -1.43 -18.78
CA GLN A 85 -1.52 -1.03 -17.48
C GLN A 85 -2.81 -0.22 -17.59
N THR A 86 -3.67 -0.37 -16.59
CA THR A 86 -4.93 0.36 -16.43
C THR A 86 -4.75 1.69 -15.69
N TYR A 87 -5.74 2.58 -15.77
CA TYR A 87 -5.84 3.72 -14.86
C TYR A 87 -6.21 3.26 -13.46
N LEU A 88 -5.58 3.86 -12.44
CA LEU A 88 -5.98 3.68 -11.06
C LEU A 88 -6.44 5.01 -10.48
N LEU A 89 -7.72 5.07 -10.15
CA LEU A 89 -8.37 6.26 -9.60
C LEU A 89 -8.66 6.04 -8.12
N LYS A 90 -8.18 6.93 -7.26
CA LYS A 90 -8.45 6.90 -5.82
C LYS A 90 -9.59 7.85 -5.51
N MET A 91 -10.64 7.32 -4.89
CA MET A 91 -11.80 8.09 -4.46
C MET A 91 -11.73 8.46 -2.99
N ASN A 92 -12.39 9.56 -2.60
CA ASN A 92 -12.53 9.98 -1.21
C ASN A 92 -13.84 9.41 -0.65
N ASP A 93 -13.86 8.10 -0.44
CA ASP A 93 -14.92 7.46 0.31
C ASP A 93 -14.45 7.03 1.71
N ALA A 94 -15.39 6.63 2.58
CA ALA A 94 -15.10 6.22 3.96
C ALA A 94 -14.19 4.97 4.05
N HIS A 95 -14.12 4.17 2.98
CA HIS A 95 -13.43 2.88 2.94
C HIS A 95 -12.20 2.86 2.01
N GLY A 96 -11.85 3.99 1.39
CA GLY A 96 -10.69 4.09 0.50
C GLY A 96 -10.88 3.32 -0.81
N LEU A 97 -11.92 3.67 -1.56
CA LEU A 97 -12.25 3.04 -2.84
C LEU A 97 -11.19 3.31 -3.90
N PHE A 98 -10.74 2.25 -4.56
CA PHE A 98 -9.90 2.31 -5.75
C PHE A 98 -10.70 1.84 -6.97
N VAL A 99 -10.72 2.63 -8.03
CA VAL A 99 -11.41 2.31 -9.27
C VAL A 99 -10.36 2.07 -10.35
N TYR A 100 -10.44 0.91 -11.00
CA TYR A 100 -9.61 0.56 -12.15
C TYR A 100 -10.37 0.81 -13.43
N ALA A 101 -9.73 1.44 -14.42
CA ALA A 101 -10.36 1.75 -15.70
C ALA A 101 -9.43 1.44 -16.89
N ASP A 102 -10.02 0.87 -17.94
CA ASP A 102 -9.33 0.54 -19.20
C ASP A 102 -9.00 1.82 -19.97
N PRO A 103 -7.72 2.08 -20.30
CA PRO A 103 -7.30 3.27 -21.04
C PRO A 103 -7.74 3.27 -22.51
N TYR A 104 -8.15 2.14 -23.06
CA TYR A 104 -8.52 2.01 -24.46
C TYR A 104 -10.04 1.96 -24.69
N ARG A 105 -10.79 1.43 -23.71
CA ARG A 105 -12.25 1.34 -23.78
C ARG A 105 -12.96 2.39 -22.94
N GLY A 106 -12.27 2.96 -21.92
CA GLY A 106 -12.88 3.85 -20.94
C GLY A 106 -13.84 3.16 -19.97
N GLU A 107 -13.83 1.82 -19.98
CA GLU A 107 -14.68 1.00 -19.13
C GLU A 107 -14.10 0.86 -17.72
N LEU A 108 -14.94 0.78 -16.71
CA LEU A 108 -14.54 0.51 -15.33
C LEU A 108 -14.41 -1.00 -15.16
N LEU A 109 -13.19 -1.46 -14.86
CA LEU A 109 -12.87 -2.89 -14.71
C LEU A 109 -13.26 -3.44 -13.35
N GLY A 110 -13.22 -2.59 -12.33
CA GLY A 110 -13.55 -2.96 -10.96
C GLY A 110 -13.22 -1.86 -9.97
N ALA A 111 -13.77 -2.01 -8.77
CA ALA A 111 -13.60 -1.04 -7.69
C ALA A 111 -13.43 -1.77 -6.34
N PRO A 112 -12.34 -2.51 -6.14
CA PRO A 112 -12.09 -3.15 -4.85
C PRO A 112 -11.91 -2.09 -3.76
N ARG A 113 -12.47 -2.36 -2.58
CA ARG A 113 -12.24 -1.52 -1.41
C ARG A 113 -10.82 -1.69 -0.92
N GLN A 114 -10.30 -0.68 -0.24
CA GLN A 114 -8.94 -0.70 0.28
C GLN A 114 -8.69 -1.89 1.25
N GLU A 115 -9.71 -2.31 1.97
CA GLU A 115 -9.67 -3.45 2.90
C GLU A 115 -9.55 -4.80 2.16
N ASP A 116 -10.10 -4.91 0.96
CA ASP A 116 -10.07 -6.13 0.13
C ASP A 116 -8.79 -6.23 -0.71
N THR A 117 -8.02 -5.18 -0.76
CA THR A 117 -6.80 -5.08 -1.55
C THR A 117 -5.58 -5.26 -0.65
N TYR A 118 -4.51 -5.88 -1.16
CA TYR A 118 -3.22 -5.99 -0.47
C TYR A 118 -2.72 -4.65 0.12
N ARG A 119 -3.03 -3.54 -0.54
CA ARG A 119 -2.79 -2.16 -0.09
C ARG A 119 -3.36 -1.84 1.29
N GLY A 120 -4.61 -2.26 1.56
CA GLY A 120 -5.28 -2.01 2.83
C GLY A 120 -4.70 -2.86 3.95
N GLY A 121 -4.51 -4.15 3.69
CA GLY A 121 -4.07 -5.10 4.71
C GLY A 121 -2.67 -4.85 5.24
N VAL A 122 -1.69 -4.63 4.36
CA VAL A 122 -0.28 -4.46 4.75
C VAL A 122 0.04 -3.02 5.15
N GLY A 123 -0.48 -2.04 4.42
CA GLY A 123 -0.26 -0.62 4.74
C GLY A 123 -0.79 -0.25 6.13
N HIS A 124 -1.94 -0.78 6.51
CA HIS A 124 -2.55 -0.54 7.81
C HIS A 124 -1.74 -1.16 8.96
N ARG A 125 -1.20 -2.36 8.76
CA ARG A 125 -0.37 -3.06 9.75
C ARG A 125 1.02 -2.43 9.91
N HIS A 126 1.60 -1.93 8.83
CA HIS A 126 2.94 -1.32 8.89
C HIS A 126 2.92 0.06 9.58
N ASN A 127 1.84 0.83 9.44
CA ASN A 127 1.70 2.16 10.05
C ASN A 127 1.42 2.13 11.57
N GLY A 128 1.76 1.06 12.26
CA GLY A 128 1.78 1.03 13.73
C GLY A 128 0.65 0.27 14.40
N HIS A 129 -0.19 -0.47 13.65
CA HIS A 129 -1.25 -1.26 14.26
C HIS A 129 -0.78 -2.56 14.93
N LEU A 130 0.46 -3.01 14.68
CA LEU A 130 1.06 -4.10 15.46
C LEU A 130 1.26 -3.73 16.95
N LEU A 131 1.32 -2.43 17.27
CA LEU A 131 1.53 -1.92 18.64
C LEU A 131 0.45 -0.91 19.09
N GLY A 132 -0.64 -0.76 18.35
CA GLY A 132 -1.70 0.20 18.64
C GLY A 132 -1.27 1.66 18.44
N GLU A 133 -2.02 2.60 19.06
CA GLU A 133 -1.69 4.04 19.01
C GLU A 133 -0.34 4.37 19.65
N ASP A 134 0.08 3.57 20.62
CA ASP A 134 1.37 3.72 21.32
C ASP A 134 2.57 3.47 20.40
N GLY A 135 2.43 2.63 19.36
CA GLY A 135 3.48 2.37 18.37
C GLY A 135 3.85 3.58 17.52
N LYS A 136 2.90 4.48 17.24
CA LYS A 136 3.15 5.73 16.52
C LYS A 136 4.00 6.70 17.33
N THR A 137 3.80 6.72 18.64
CA THR A 137 4.54 7.56 19.56
C THR A 137 6.00 7.13 19.67
N ILE A 138 6.27 5.82 19.71
CA ILE A 138 7.64 5.28 19.80
C ILE A 138 8.41 5.57 18.51
N LEU A 139 7.81 5.39 17.33
CA LEU A 139 8.45 5.70 16.06
C LEU A 139 8.67 7.20 15.87
N GLY A 140 7.73 8.04 16.30
CA GLY A 140 7.85 9.49 16.28
C GLY A 140 8.98 10.02 17.16
N ILE A 141 9.15 9.49 18.38
CA ILE A 141 10.22 9.87 19.30
C ILE A 141 11.59 9.45 18.77
N SER A 142 11.68 8.29 18.10
CA SER A 142 12.94 7.84 17.49
C SER A 142 13.37 8.75 16.35
N ALA A 143 12.43 9.21 15.50
CA ALA A 143 12.72 10.09 14.38
C ALA A 143 13.18 11.49 14.83
N VAL A 144 12.58 12.04 15.88
CA VAL A 144 12.95 13.37 16.42
C VAL A 144 14.34 13.36 17.04
N ARG A 145 14.77 12.23 17.63
CA ARG A 145 16.10 12.12 18.26
C ARG A 145 17.25 11.97 17.25
N THR A 146 16.95 11.62 16.00
CA THR A 146 17.95 11.49 14.92
C THR A 146 18.20 12.81 14.18
N LEU A 147 17.35 13.82 14.38
CA LEU A 147 17.43 15.15 13.74
C LEU A 147 17.95 16.27 14.70
N GLY A 148 18.33 15.95 15.92
CA GLY A 148 19.01 16.81 16.89
C GLY A 148 20.44 16.32 17.14
#